data_46a2d8f8173f5956e44194b01b9ce9b0
#
_entry.id   46a2d8f8173f5956e44194b01b9ce9b0
#
_cell.length_a   1.000
_cell.length_b   1.000
_cell.length_c   1.000
_cell.angle_alpha   90.00
_cell.angle_beta   90.00
_cell.angle_gamma   90.00
#
_symmetry.space_group_name_H-M   'P 1'
#
loop_
_entity.id
_entity.type
_entity.pdbx_description
1 polymer ?
#
loop_
_entity_poly.entity_id
_entity_poly.type
_entity_poly.pdbx_seq_one_letter_code
_entity_poly.pdbx_strand_id
1 'polypeptide(L)'
;MSYQLAFWAYADGRRSNRVADRRTYRELIKGRRVRDVAPLDTDRVLDELAIVYGTWRRTDTYHFSHPTHGAFDVWIAGGTFVVLTFHYVKDLTVMDPAIQCLDAMGVPLYDPQVDRRFPWVARAI
;
A
#
# COMPACT_ATOMS: atom_id res chain seq x y z
N MET A 1 4.00 -18.13 1.34
CA MET A 1 3.70 -17.28 0.18
C MET A 1 3.50 -15.85 0.64
N SER A 2 4.07 -14.88 -0.03
CA SER A 2 3.92 -13.48 0.30
C SER A 2 3.05 -12.77 -0.75
N TYR A 3 2.38 -11.70 -0.32
CA TYR A 3 1.52 -10.90 -1.17
C TYR A 3 1.89 -9.43 -0.99
N GLN A 4 2.24 -8.76 -2.08
CA GLN A 4 2.63 -7.35 -2.05
C GLN A 4 1.47 -6.45 -2.46
N LEU A 5 1.30 -5.37 -1.71
CA LEU A 5 0.41 -4.26 -2.05
C LEU A 5 1.25 -2.99 -2.14
N ALA A 6 1.15 -2.29 -3.24
CA ALA A 6 1.88 -1.05 -3.47
C ALA A 6 0.92 0.14 -3.48
N PHE A 7 1.39 1.28 -2.98
CA PHE A 7 0.55 2.47 -2.84
C PHE A 7 1.34 3.72 -3.21
N TRP A 8 0.76 4.53 -4.07
CA TRP A 8 1.22 5.90 -4.37
C TRP A 8 0.06 6.71 -4.90
N ALA A 9 0.20 8.03 -4.91
CA ALA A 9 -0.77 8.92 -5.50
C ALA A 9 -0.11 9.76 -6.59
N TYR A 10 -0.80 9.98 -7.70
CA TYR A 10 -0.34 10.93 -8.70
C TYR A 10 -0.67 12.36 -8.27
N ALA A 11 0.22 13.29 -8.58
CA ALA A 11 -0.03 14.70 -8.34
C ALA A 11 -1.29 15.17 -9.09
N ASP A 12 -2.03 16.10 -8.49
CA ASP A 12 -3.22 16.73 -9.08
C ASP A 12 -4.37 15.76 -9.39
N GLY A 13 -4.41 14.59 -8.73
CA GLY A 13 -5.45 13.60 -8.96
C GLY A 13 -5.48 13.06 -10.38
N ARG A 14 -4.37 13.12 -11.08
CA ARG A 14 -4.23 12.70 -12.47
C ARG A 14 -4.68 11.27 -12.68
N ARG A 15 -5.47 11.07 -13.72
CA ARG A 15 -5.83 9.73 -14.18
C ARG A 15 -4.66 9.06 -14.88
N SER A 16 -4.51 7.78 -14.64
CA SER A 16 -3.48 6.96 -15.26
C SER A 16 -4.09 5.77 -15.97
N ASN A 17 -3.30 5.09 -16.76
CA ASN A 17 -3.67 3.83 -17.39
C ASN A 17 -2.72 2.72 -16.92
N ARG A 18 -3.06 1.49 -17.25
CA ARG A 18 -2.31 0.29 -16.83
C ARG A 18 -0.84 0.34 -17.24
N VAL A 19 -0.54 0.86 -18.43
CA VAL A 19 0.84 0.96 -18.92
C VAL A 19 1.65 1.97 -18.11
N ALA A 20 1.06 3.14 -17.84
CA ALA A 20 1.68 4.18 -17.03
C ALA A 20 1.89 3.70 -15.59
N ASP A 21 0.91 3.02 -15.00
CA ASP A 21 1.00 2.49 -13.64
C ASP A 21 2.11 1.46 -13.51
N ARG A 22 2.23 0.56 -14.46
CA ARG A 22 3.30 -0.45 -14.48
C ARG A 22 4.67 0.22 -14.55
N ARG A 23 4.82 1.23 -15.40
CA ARG A 23 6.08 1.99 -15.52
C ARG A 23 6.41 2.71 -14.22
N THR A 24 5.44 3.38 -13.64
CA THR A 24 5.59 4.07 -12.36
C THR A 24 6.01 3.11 -11.26
N TYR A 25 5.34 1.99 -11.13
CA TYR A 25 5.67 0.97 -10.14
C TYR A 25 7.12 0.48 -10.30
N ARG A 26 7.54 0.18 -11.51
CA ARG A 26 8.91 -0.29 -11.80
C ARG A 26 9.98 0.72 -11.36
N GLU A 27 9.72 2.00 -11.55
CA GLU A 27 10.65 3.04 -11.12
C GLU A 27 10.64 3.21 -9.59
N LEU A 28 9.46 3.23 -8.99
CA LEU A 28 9.33 3.41 -7.53
C LEU A 28 9.93 2.24 -6.76
N ILE A 29 9.75 1.00 -7.22
CA ILE A 29 10.29 -0.19 -6.54
C ILE A 29 11.81 -0.25 -6.59
N LYS A 30 12.43 0.45 -7.52
CA LYS A 30 13.88 0.62 -7.60
C LYS A 30 14.39 1.77 -6.72
N GLY A 31 13.51 2.43 -5.98
CA GLY A 31 13.85 3.59 -5.16
C GLY A 31 14.04 4.88 -5.94
N ARG A 32 13.62 4.94 -7.20
CA ARG A 32 13.75 6.12 -8.04
C ARG A 32 12.61 7.09 -7.81
N ARG A 33 12.88 8.39 -7.99
CA ARG A 33 11.85 9.42 -8.02
C ARG A 33 11.10 9.38 -9.33
N VAL A 34 9.76 9.52 -9.22
CA VAL A 34 8.89 9.69 -10.37
C VAL A 34 8.22 11.06 -10.27
N ARG A 35 8.39 11.86 -11.30
CA ARG A 35 8.03 13.29 -11.32
C ARG A 35 6.56 13.56 -10.96
N ASP A 36 5.65 12.72 -11.43
CA ASP A 36 4.22 12.95 -11.29
C ASP A 36 3.62 12.27 -10.06
N VAL A 37 4.44 11.74 -9.18
CA VAL A 37 4.00 11.08 -7.94
C VAL A 37 4.04 12.08 -6.80
N ALA A 38 2.90 12.21 -6.12
CA ALA A 38 2.76 13.15 -5.01
C ALA A 38 3.47 12.66 -3.75
N PRO A 39 3.99 13.57 -2.91
CA PRO A 39 4.52 13.18 -1.61
C PRO A 39 3.40 12.64 -0.71
N LEU A 40 3.75 11.70 0.17
CA LEU A 40 2.85 11.11 1.16
C LEU A 40 3.25 11.57 2.57
N ASP A 41 2.26 11.70 3.43
CA ASP A 41 2.49 11.81 4.86
C ASP A 41 2.75 10.41 5.42
N THR A 42 4.00 9.99 5.39
CA THR A 42 4.40 8.63 5.74
C THR A 42 4.22 8.34 7.23
N ASP A 43 4.39 9.32 8.09
CA ASP A 43 4.13 9.15 9.53
C ASP A 43 2.65 8.89 9.77
N ARG A 44 1.78 9.61 9.08
CA ARG A 44 0.33 9.38 9.16
C ARG A 44 -0.04 8.00 8.64
N VAL A 45 0.57 7.54 7.56
CA VAL A 45 0.35 6.17 7.05
C VAL A 45 0.65 5.14 8.12
N LEU A 46 1.80 5.26 8.78
CA LEU A 46 2.19 4.32 9.84
C LEU A 46 1.23 4.39 11.03
N ASP A 47 0.84 5.59 11.45
CA ASP A 47 -0.09 5.78 12.57
C ASP A 47 -1.47 5.18 12.27
N GLU A 48 -2.00 5.43 11.08
CA GLU A 48 -3.29 4.90 10.67
C GLU A 48 -3.28 3.37 10.53
N LEU A 49 -2.20 2.79 10.01
CA LEU A 49 -2.03 1.34 9.97
C LEU A 49 -2.01 0.74 11.37
N ALA A 50 -1.33 1.40 12.31
CA ALA A 50 -1.30 0.94 13.70
C ALA A 50 -2.70 0.96 14.34
N ILE A 51 -3.55 1.91 13.95
CA ILE A 51 -4.93 1.99 14.43
C ILE A 51 -5.78 0.85 13.85
N VAL A 52 -5.78 0.68 12.53
CA VAL A 52 -6.64 -0.33 11.88
C VAL A 52 -6.19 -1.76 12.15
N TYR A 53 -4.92 -1.96 12.47
CA TYR A 53 -4.38 -3.24 12.93
C TYR A 53 -4.07 -3.24 14.42
N GLY A 54 -4.92 -2.56 15.22
CA GLY A 54 -4.70 -2.37 16.65
C GLY A 54 -4.69 -3.66 17.49
N THR A 55 -5.24 -4.77 16.96
CA THR A 55 -5.18 -6.09 17.61
C THR A 55 -3.94 -6.89 17.24
N TRP A 56 -3.17 -6.41 16.28
CA TRP A 56 -1.92 -7.04 15.85
C TRP A 56 -0.76 -6.58 16.73
N ARG A 57 0.21 -7.45 16.91
CA ARG A 57 1.44 -7.10 17.60
C ARG A 57 2.34 -6.31 16.65
N ARG A 58 2.69 -5.09 17.04
CA ARG A 58 3.68 -4.28 16.32
C ARG A 58 5.04 -4.55 16.93
N THR A 59 5.87 -5.32 16.23
CA THR A 59 7.18 -5.73 16.74
C THR A 59 8.22 -4.60 16.62
N ASP A 60 8.05 -3.76 15.63
CA ASP A 60 8.77 -2.49 15.49
C ASP A 60 7.95 -1.54 14.60
N THR A 61 8.51 -0.40 14.22
CA THR A 61 7.80 0.61 13.42
C THR A 61 7.22 0.06 12.12
N TYR A 62 7.87 -0.95 11.53
CA TYR A 62 7.55 -1.43 10.17
C TYR A 62 7.07 -2.87 10.12
N HIS A 63 6.90 -3.54 11.26
CA HIS A 63 6.54 -4.96 11.29
C HIS A 63 5.35 -5.22 12.20
N PHE A 64 4.35 -5.91 11.66
CA PHE A 64 3.13 -6.29 12.36
C PHE A 64 2.91 -7.79 12.24
N SER A 65 2.44 -8.42 13.32
CA SER A 65 2.15 -9.84 13.30
C SER A 65 0.91 -10.18 14.11
N HIS A 66 0.26 -11.27 13.73
CA HIS A 66 -0.91 -11.81 14.43
C HIS A 66 -0.79 -13.34 14.50
N PRO A 67 -1.12 -13.98 15.63
CA PRO A 67 -0.90 -15.42 15.79
C PRO A 67 -1.68 -16.28 14.78
N THR A 68 -2.79 -15.79 14.23
CA THR A 68 -3.62 -16.58 13.31
C THR A 68 -3.79 -15.94 11.93
N HIS A 69 -3.58 -14.64 11.79
CA HIS A 69 -3.86 -13.92 10.53
C HIS A 69 -2.64 -13.68 9.66
N GLY A 70 -1.45 -13.90 10.17
CA GLY A 70 -0.22 -13.73 9.42
C GLY A 70 0.64 -12.58 9.93
N ALA A 71 1.42 -12.00 9.03
CA ALA A 71 2.29 -10.87 9.35
C ALA A 71 2.40 -9.95 8.14
N PHE A 72 2.78 -8.71 8.35
CA PHE A 72 3.14 -7.85 7.23
C PHE A 72 4.26 -6.88 7.61
N ASP A 73 5.01 -6.51 6.59
CA ASP A 73 6.07 -5.52 6.67
C ASP A 73 5.68 -4.29 5.87
N VAL A 74 6.11 -3.12 6.35
CA VAL A 74 5.92 -1.84 5.67
C VAL A 74 7.26 -1.37 5.14
N TRP A 75 7.33 -1.08 3.84
CA TRP A 75 8.48 -0.45 3.21
C TRP A 75 8.08 0.89 2.63
N ILE A 76 8.82 1.93 2.97
CA ILE A 76 8.56 3.31 2.52
C ILE A 76 9.80 3.80 1.80
N ALA A 77 9.64 4.33 0.61
CA ALA A 77 10.73 4.84 -0.19
C ALA A 77 10.45 6.26 -0.67
N GLY A 78 11.41 7.15 -0.48
CA GLY A 78 11.40 8.50 -1.03
C GLY A 78 10.25 9.39 -0.55
N GLY A 79 9.54 9.02 0.51
CA GLY A 79 8.38 9.78 1.00
C GLY A 79 7.18 9.79 0.04
N THR A 80 7.18 8.93 -0.99
CA THR A 80 6.13 8.91 -2.03
C THR A 80 5.52 7.53 -2.26
N PHE A 81 6.14 6.49 -1.73
CA PHE A 81 5.81 5.12 -2.08
C PHE A 81 5.78 4.23 -0.84
N VAL A 82 4.72 3.44 -0.72
CA VAL A 82 4.55 2.48 0.38
C VAL A 82 4.27 1.11 -0.20
N VAL A 83 5.00 0.11 0.27
CA VAL A 83 4.75 -1.29 -0.05
C VAL A 83 4.46 -2.04 1.23
N LEU A 84 3.35 -2.76 1.26
CA LEU A 84 3.03 -3.71 2.32
C LEU A 84 3.25 -5.11 1.77
N THR A 85 4.04 -5.91 2.46
CA THR A 85 4.27 -7.30 2.12
C THR A 85 3.65 -8.19 3.18
N PHE A 86 2.59 -8.89 2.84
CA PHE A 86 1.89 -9.80 3.73
C PHE A 86 2.44 -11.22 3.59
N HIS A 87 2.67 -11.86 4.73
CA HIS A 87 3.22 -13.23 4.83
C HIS A 87 2.25 -14.12 5.58
N TYR A 88 2.17 -15.37 5.18
CA TYR A 88 1.38 -16.41 5.87
C TYR A 88 -0.11 -16.10 5.98
N VAL A 89 -0.62 -15.29 5.08
CA VAL A 89 -2.04 -14.93 5.05
C VAL A 89 -2.83 -16.02 4.33
N LYS A 90 -3.85 -16.56 5.00
CA LYS A 90 -4.76 -17.54 4.44
C LYS A 90 -6.04 -16.89 3.90
N ASP A 91 -6.48 -15.82 4.54
CA ASP A 91 -7.67 -15.07 4.19
C ASP A 91 -7.25 -13.70 3.65
N LEU A 92 -7.47 -13.47 2.36
CA LEU A 92 -7.06 -12.23 1.70
C LEU A 92 -7.81 -11.00 2.21
N THR A 93 -8.95 -11.17 2.87
CA THR A 93 -9.68 -10.05 3.48
C THR A 93 -8.91 -9.39 4.62
N VAL A 94 -7.90 -10.06 5.16
CA VAL A 94 -6.98 -9.50 6.16
C VAL A 94 -6.27 -8.24 5.63
N MET A 95 -6.11 -8.10 4.32
CA MET A 95 -5.49 -6.94 3.69
C MET A 95 -6.43 -5.74 3.52
N ASP A 96 -7.74 -5.97 3.60
CA ASP A 96 -8.74 -4.92 3.32
C ASP A 96 -8.61 -3.68 4.23
N PRO A 97 -8.33 -3.79 5.54
CA PRO A 97 -8.16 -2.60 6.37
C PRO A 97 -7.05 -1.67 5.87
N ALA A 98 -5.93 -2.22 5.38
CA ALA A 98 -4.84 -1.42 4.83
C ALA A 98 -5.27 -0.73 3.53
N ILE A 99 -5.95 -1.44 2.65
CA ILE A 99 -6.41 -0.90 1.37
C ILE A 99 -7.39 0.25 1.60
N GLN A 100 -8.37 0.05 2.48
CA GLN A 100 -9.36 1.07 2.82
C GLN A 100 -8.72 2.28 3.50
N CYS A 101 -7.80 2.04 4.42
CA CYS A 101 -7.09 3.08 5.16
C CYS A 101 -6.32 4.01 4.22
N LEU A 102 -5.52 3.46 3.34
CA LEU A 102 -4.72 4.23 2.40
C LEU A 102 -5.57 4.91 1.32
N ASP A 103 -6.60 4.24 0.85
CA ASP A 103 -7.53 4.84 -0.10
C ASP A 103 -8.24 6.06 0.49
N ALA A 104 -8.64 5.98 1.76
CA ALA A 104 -9.25 7.12 2.47
C ALA A 104 -8.30 8.31 2.60
N MET A 105 -7.00 8.07 2.52
CA MET A 105 -5.97 9.13 2.49
C MET A 105 -5.67 9.62 1.08
N GLY A 106 -6.40 9.16 0.07
CA GLY A 106 -6.17 9.50 -1.32
C GLY A 106 -5.06 8.69 -1.99
N VAL A 107 -4.68 7.56 -1.41
CA VAL A 107 -3.58 6.72 -1.90
C VAL A 107 -4.11 5.34 -2.29
N PRO A 108 -4.52 5.16 -3.55
CA PRO A 108 -5.11 3.90 -3.99
C PRO A 108 -4.10 2.77 -4.13
N LEU A 109 -4.60 1.55 -4.03
CA LEU A 109 -3.83 0.33 -4.23
C LEU A 109 -3.38 0.17 -5.68
N TYR A 110 -2.12 -0.20 -5.87
CA TYR A 110 -1.66 -0.90 -7.06
C TYR A 110 -1.28 -2.32 -6.66
N ASP A 111 -1.89 -3.31 -7.29
CA ASP A 111 -1.62 -4.72 -7.02
C ASP A 111 -0.65 -5.28 -8.06
N PRO A 112 0.65 -5.46 -7.72
CA PRO A 112 1.64 -5.91 -8.68
C PRO A 112 1.44 -7.36 -9.14
N GLN A 113 0.70 -8.18 -8.38
CA GLN A 113 0.43 -9.56 -8.78
C GLN A 113 -0.48 -9.63 -10.01
N VAL A 114 -1.39 -8.68 -10.14
CA VAL A 114 -2.32 -8.61 -11.29
C VAL A 114 -2.08 -7.39 -12.17
N ASP A 115 -1.07 -6.57 -11.84
CA ASP A 115 -0.70 -5.38 -12.59
C ASP A 115 -1.90 -4.44 -12.77
N ARG A 116 -2.60 -4.12 -11.65
CA ARG A 116 -3.78 -3.27 -11.65
C ARG A 116 -3.81 -2.32 -10.48
N ARG A 117 -4.30 -1.12 -10.75
CA ARG A 117 -4.61 -0.12 -9.75
C ARG A 117 -6.09 -0.17 -9.40
N PHE A 118 -6.39 -0.14 -8.09
CA PHE A 118 -7.76 -0.32 -7.58
C PHE A 118 -8.14 0.86 -6.68
N PRO A 119 -8.68 1.95 -7.22
CA PRO A 119 -9.32 2.97 -6.38
C PRO A 119 -10.48 2.33 -5.63
N TRP A 120 -10.49 2.47 -4.32
CA TRP A 120 -11.53 1.84 -3.48
C TRP A 120 -12.94 2.28 -3.87
N VAL A 121 -13.12 3.57 -4.16
CA VAL A 121 -14.40 4.13 -4.58
C VAL A 121 -14.95 3.42 -5.81
N ALA A 122 -14.10 3.13 -6.80
CA ALA A 122 -14.50 2.40 -8.00
C ALA A 122 -14.91 0.95 -7.70
N ARG A 123 -14.35 0.33 -6.66
CA ARG A 123 -14.69 -1.02 -6.22
C ARG A 123 -16.00 -1.08 -5.45
N ALA A 124 -16.38 0.00 -4.79
CA ALA A 124 -17.59 0.07 -3.98
C ALA A 124 -18.86 0.24 -4.82
N ILE A 125 -18.70 0.60 -6.06
CA ILE A 125 -19.79 0.75 -7.01
C ILE A 125 -20.04 -0.59 -7.72
#